data_6f08275df9f51c437e76ac1795e7f21a
#
_entry.id   6f08275df9f51c437e76ac1795e7f21a
#
_cell.length_a   1.000
_cell.length_b   1.000
_cell.length_c   1.000
_cell.angle_alpha   90.00
_cell.angle_beta   90.00
_cell.angle_gamma   90.00
#
_symmetry.space_group_name_H-M   'P 1'
#
loop_
_entity.id
_entity.type
_entity.pdbx_description
1 polymer ?
#
loop_
_entity_poly.entity_id
_entity_poly.type
_entity_poly.pdbx_seq_one_letter_code
_entity_poly.pdbx_strand_id
1 'polypeptide(L)'
;MTDDLFLEMEATQFTKTGQAACGDDVQLLTIEKENRSLAALSDGLGSGVKALVLANMTTTMALRFMQSNLDLLESVEIIMDSLPVCEVRKISYATFSLFDYHLGGRARIIEMGNPAYVHLRGTEEVA
;
A
#
# COMPACT_ATOMS: atom_id res chain seq x y z
N MET A 1 -30.70 2.52 2.63
CA MET A 1 -30.41 3.81 2.02
C MET A 1 -29.13 3.76 1.24
N THR A 2 -29.15 4.29 0.09
CA THR A 2 -27.95 4.32 -0.71
C THR A 2 -27.18 5.58 -0.38
N ASP A 3 -25.95 5.43 -0.01
CA ASP A 3 -25.11 6.57 0.16
C ASP A 3 -24.68 7.07 -1.22
N ASP A 4 -24.64 8.37 -1.38
CA ASP A 4 -24.14 8.97 -2.61
C ASP A 4 -22.62 9.02 -2.61
N LEU A 5 -21.99 8.18 -1.80
CA LEU A 5 -20.55 8.12 -1.71
C LEU A 5 -19.97 7.30 -2.86
N PHE A 6 -18.92 7.82 -3.45
CA PHE A 6 -18.11 7.04 -4.37
C PHE A 6 -16.64 7.33 -4.12
N LEU A 7 -15.80 6.43 -4.54
CA LEU A 7 -14.37 6.52 -4.33
C LEU A 7 -13.66 6.52 -5.67
N GLU A 8 -12.75 7.47 -5.84
CA GLU A 8 -11.82 7.48 -6.96
C GLU A 8 -10.42 7.26 -6.40
N MET A 9 -9.67 6.39 -7.04
CA MET A 9 -8.27 6.16 -6.69
C MET A 9 -7.39 6.38 -7.90
N GLU A 10 -6.31 7.11 -7.71
CA GLU A 10 -5.32 7.35 -8.75
C GLU A 10 -3.93 7.22 -8.17
N ALA A 11 -2.99 6.82 -9.00
CA ALA A 11 -1.60 6.70 -8.61
C ALA A 11 -0.70 7.33 -9.66
N THR A 12 0.38 7.93 -9.18
CA THR A 12 1.40 8.52 -10.05
C THR A 12 2.76 8.11 -9.53
N GLN A 13 3.64 7.73 -10.45
CA GLN A 13 4.99 7.33 -10.12
C GLN A 13 5.98 8.03 -11.02
N PHE A 14 7.14 8.36 -10.45
CA PHE A 14 8.23 8.97 -11.21
C PHE A 14 9.50 8.15 -11.00
N THR A 15 10.18 7.82 -12.10
CA THR A 15 11.46 7.16 -12.06
C THR A 15 12.56 8.21 -11.87
N LYS A 16 13.47 7.95 -10.94
CA LYS A 16 14.61 8.86 -10.74
C LYS A 16 15.44 8.97 -12.01
N THR A 17 15.96 10.16 -12.26
CA THR A 17 16.85 10.39 -13.40
C THR A 17 18.05 9.45 -13.32
N GLY A 18 18.32 8.75 -14.40
CA GLY A 18 19.42 7.79 -14.48
C GLY A 18 19.09 6.38 -14.01
N GLN A 19 17.87 6.15 -13.52
CA GLN A 19 17.42 4.81 -13.10
C GLN A 19 16.63 4.14 -14.22
N ALA A 20 16.79 2.82 -14.35
CA ALA A 20 16.07 2.05 -15.36
C ALA A 20 14.62 1.77 -14.97
N ALA A 21 14.30 1.82 -13.68
CA ALA A 21 12.96 1.52 -13.17
C ALA A 21 12.70 2.31 -11.88
N CYS A 22 11.41 2.55 -11.62
CA CYS A 22 10.98 3.11 -10.35
C CYS A 22 11.13 2.04 -9.26
N GLY A 23 11.73 2.41 -8.12
CA GLY A 23 11.89 1.49 -6.99
C GLY A 23 10.65 1.32 -6.14
N ASP A 24 9.60 2.09 -6.44
CA ASP A 24 8.34 2.05 -5.72
C ASP A 24 7.29 1.29 -6.52
N ASP A 25 6.30 0.76 -5.85
CA ASP A 25 5.17 0.13 -6.53
C ASP A 25 3.87 0.52 -5.83
N VAL A 26 2.83 0.70 -6.62
CA VAL A 26 1.49 0.97 -6.12
C VAL A 26 0.50 0.11 -6.91
N GLN A 27 -0.41 -0.53 -6.19
CA GLN A 27 -1.47 -1.31 -6.80
C GLN A 27 -2.81 -0.91 -6.22
N LEU A 28 -3.80 -0.78 -7.09
CA LEU A 28 -5.16 -0.40 -6.75
C LEU A 28 -6.09 -1.53 -7.18
N LEU A 29 -7.06 -1.85 -6.34
CA LEU A 29 -8.01 -2.92 -6.64
C LEU A 29 -9.38 -2.56 -6.11
N THR A 30 -10.40 -2.73 -6.96
CA THR A 30 -11.79 -2.58 -6.54
C THR A 30 -12.48 -3.93 -6.61
N ILE A 31 -13.11 -4.33 -5.52
CA ILE A 31 -13.88 -5.58 -5.43
C ILE A 31 -15.35 -5.19 -5.39
N GLU A 32 -16.00 -5.16 -6.56
CA GLU A 32 -17.37 -4.68 -6.67
C GLU A 32 -18.38 -5.48 -5.84
N LYS A 33 -18.20 -6.79 -5.79
CA LYS A 33 -19.09 -7.67 -5.03
C LYS A 33 -19.14 -7.34 -3.54
N GLU A 34 -18.05 -6.80 -3.02
CA GLU A 34 -17.92 -6.46 -1.61
C GLU A 34 -18.03 -4.98 -1.34
N ASN A 35 -18.22 -4.16 -2.36
CA ASN A 35 -18.18 -2.71 -2.27
C ASN A 35 -16.93 -2.23 -1.55
N ARG A 36 -15.80 -2.80 -1.96
CA ARG A 36 -14.54 -2.62 -1.27
C ARG A 36 -13.47 -2.17 -2.24
N SER A 37 -12.64 -1.24 -1.80
CA SER A 37 -11.50 -0.75 -2.58
C SER A 37 -10.24 -0.86 -1.76
N LEU A 38 -9.19 -1.38 -2.38
CA LEU A 38 -7.92 -1.64 -1.73
C LEU A 38 -6.81 -0.92 -2.46
N ALA A 39 -5.84 -0.45 -1.71
CA ALA A 39 -4.63 0.11 -2.29
C ALA A 39 -3.42 -0.35 -1.47
N ALA A 40 -2.32 -0.57 -2.14
CA ALA A 40 -1.06 -0.89 -1.50
C ALA A 40 0.05 -0.09 -2.17
N LEU A 41 0.87 0.56 -1.35
CA LEU A 41 2.01 1.34 -1.80
C LEU A 41 3.24 0.83 -1.09
N SER A 42 4.31 0.56 -1.82
CA SER A 42 5.55 0.08 -1.25
C SER A 42 6.73 0.81 -1.87
N ASP A 43 7.70 1.15 -1.02
CA ASP A 43 8.98 1.70 -1.42
C ASP A 43 10.02 0.61 -1.19
N GLY A 44 10.65 0.14 -2.27
CA GLY A 44 11.72 -0.86 -2.16
C GLY A 44 13.01 -0.20 -1.70
N LEU A 45 13.67 -0.79 -0.71
CA LEU A 45 14.93 -0.27 -0.20
C LEU A 45 16.01 -0.42 -1.26
N GLY A 46 16.71 0.67 -1.55
CA GLY A 46 17.69 0.73 -2.61
C GLY A 46 17.12 1.42 -3.85
N SER A 47 17.56 1.00 -5.03
CA SER A 47 17.10 1.62 -6.27
C SER A 47 17.08 0.62 -7.43
N GLY A 48 16.45 1.02 -8.52
CA GLY A 48 16.44 0.24 -9.73
C GLY A 48 15.56 -1.00 -9.66
N VAL A 49 15.90 -1.99 -10.46
CA VAL A 49 15.07 -3.20 -10.65
C VAL A 49 14.92 -4.01 -9.37
N LYS A 50 15.98 -4.13 -8.58
CA LYS A 50 15.90 -4.90 -7.33
C LYS A 50 14.89 -4.29 -6.35
N ALA A 51 14.92 -2.97 -6.20
CA ALA A 51 13.98 -2.27 -5.34
C ALA A 51 12.54 -2.44 -5.86
N LEU A 52 12.36 -2.34 -7.17
CA LEU A 52 11.04 -2.54 -7.79
C LEU A 52 10.50 -3.95 -7.53
N VAL A 53 11.34 -4.97 -7.67
CA VAL A 53 10.91 -6.35 -7.41
C VAL A 53 10.44 -6.52 -5.97
N LEU A 54 11.19 -5.97 -5.01
CA LEU A 54 10.81 -6.05 -3.61
C LEU A 54 9.51 -5.30 -3.33
N ALA A 55 9.38 -4.10 -3.90
CA ALA A 55 8.16 -3.32 -3.76
C ALA A 55 6.95 -4.05 -4.36
N ASN A 56 7.11 -4.61 -5.56
CA ASN A 56 6.04 -5.35 -6.22
C ASN A 56 5.64 -6.60 -5.44
N MET A 57 6.59 -7.34 -4.90
CA MET A 57 6.29 -8.49 -4.04
C MET A 57 5.46 -8.06 -2.83
N THR A 58 5.83 -6.95 -2.22
CA THR A 58 5.16 -6.44 -1.03
C THR A 58 3.71 -6.05 -1.32
N THR A 59 3.48 -5.27 -2.38
CA THR A 59 2.12 -4.85 -2.75
C THR A 59 1.26 -6.04 -3.18
N THR A 60 1.84 -6.99 -3.90
CA THR A 60 1.12 -8.17 -4.36
C THR A 60 0.69 -9.04 -3.17
N MET A 61 1.61 -9.30 -2.23
CA MET A 61 1.27 -10.05 -1.03
C MET A 61 0.18 -9.35 -0.22
N ALA A 62 0.33 -8.03 -0.04
CA ALA A 62 -0.63 -7.25 0.73
C ALA A 62 -2.04 -7.38 0.17
N LEU A 63 -2.21 -7.18 -1.13
CA LEU A 63 -3.52 -7.25 -1.76
C LEU A 63 -4.09 -8.68 -1.70
N ARG A 64 -3.26 -9.68 -1.88
CA ARG A 64 -3.70 -11.08 -1.80
C ARG A 64 -4.22 -11.43 -0.42
N PHE A 65 -3.51 -11.03 0.62
CA PHE A 65 -3.92 -11.31 1.98
C PHE A 65 -5.20 -10.54 2.35
N MET A 66 -5.30 -9.29 1.92
CA MET A 66 -6.51 -8.51 2.17
C MET A 66 -7.73 -9.12 1.48
N GLN A 67 -7.56 -9.66 0.27
CA GLN A 67 -8.63 -10.34 -0.47
C GLN A 67 -9.03 -11.66 0.19
N SER A 68 -8.12 -12.30 0.91
CA SER A 68 -8.38 -13.61 1.52
C SER A 68 -9.18 -13.54 2.80
N ASN A 69 -9.64 -12.37 3.18
CA ASN A 69 -10.37 -12.13 4.44
C ASN A 69 -9.55 -12.44 5.70
N LEU A 70 -8.23 -12.45 5.57
CA LEU A 70 -7.37 -12.50 6.73
C LEU A 70 -7.46 -11.19 7.47
N ASP A 71 -7.30 -11.24 8.79
CA ASP A 71 -7.22 -10.04 9.58
C ASP A 71 -6.07 -9.17 9.08
N LEU A 72 -6.30 -7.86 9.03
CA LEU A 72 -5.32 -6.94 8.48
C LEU A 72 -3.99 -6.97 9.26
N LEU A 73 -4.06 -7.09 10.57
CA LEU A 73 -2.86 -7.18 11.39
C LEU A 73 -2.09 -8.49 11.16
N GLU A 74 -2.82 -9.61 11.01
CA GLU A 74 -2.18 -10.88 10.66
C GLU A 74 -1.50 -10.81 9.30
N SER A 75 -2.14 -10.15 8.34
CA SER A 75 -1.56 -9.96 7.01
C SER A 75 -0.24 -9.18 7.09
N VAL A 76 -0.22 -8.12 7.89
CA VAL A 76 0.99 -7.32 8.09
C VAL A 76 2.12 -8.17 8.68
N GLU A 77 1.82 -9.00 9.68
CA GLU A 77 2.82 -9.87 10.28
C GLU A 77 3.41 -10.86 9.27
N ILE A 78 2.55 -11.46 8.45
CA ILE A 78 3.01 -12.39 7.41
C ILE A 78 3.90 -11.68 6.40
N ILE A 79 3.52 -10.48 5.98
CA ILE A 79 4.33 -9.70 5.05
C ILE A 79 5.71 -9.39 5.65
N MET A 80 5.72 -8.92 6.89
CA MET A 80 6.97 -8.58 7.57
C MET A 80 7.89 -9.79 7.73
N ASP A 81 7.32 -10.95 8.04
CA ASP A 81 8.11 -12.17 8.19
C ASP A 81 8.61 -12.73 6.86
N SER A 82 7.92 -12.40 5.76
CA SER A 82 8.26 -12.92 4.44
C SER A 82 9.29 -12.10 3.70
N LEU A 83 9.45 -10.82 4.06
CA LEU A 83 10.38 -9.93 3.37
C LEU A 83 11.80 -10.11 3.89
N PRO A 84 12.80 -10.02 2.99
CA PRO A 84 14.18 -9.98 3.42
C PRO A 84 14.43 -8.81 4.37
N VAL A 85 15.35 -8.97 5.29
CA VAL A 85 15.76 -7.93 6.22
C VAL A 85 17.17 -7.49 5.89
N CYS A 86 17.38 -6.19 5.84
CA CYS A 86 18.73 -5.64 5.68
C CYS A 86 19.48 -5.80 6.99
N GLU A 87 20.50 -6.66 7.00
CA GLU A 87 21.25 -6.96 8.22
C GLU A 87 21.94 -5.73 8.80
N VAL A 88 22.39 -4.83 7.95
CA VAL A 88 23.08 -3.62 8.38
C VAL A 88 22.11 -2.65 9.05
N ARG A 89 20.93 -2.45 8.47
CA ARG A 89 19.93 -1.49 8.96
C ARG A 89 18.92 -2.10 9.90
N LYS A 90 18.82 -3.42 9.95
CA LYS A 90 17.85 -4.15 10.77
C LYS A 90 16.40 -3.81 10.43
N ILE A 91 16.13 -3.48 9.17
CA ILE A 91 14.79 -3.18 8.67
C ILE A 91 14.51 -4.03 7.42
N SER A 92 13.24 -4.22 7.10
CA SER A 92 12.85 -4.90 5.88
C SER A 92 13.31 -4.12 4.65
N TYR A 93 13.54 -4.84 3.54
CA TYR A 93 13.96 -4.22 2.28
C TYR A 93 12.84 -3.43 1.59
N ALA A 94 11.63 -3.45 2.12
CA ALA A 94 10.54 -2.65 1.57
C ALA A 94 9.68 -2.11 2.71
N THR A 95 9.17 -0.90 2.51
CA THR A 95 8.17 -0.30 3.38
C THR A 95 6.83 -0.44 2.69
N PHE A 96 5.73 -0.22 3.41
CA PHE A 96 4.43 -0.28 2.77
C PHE A 96 3.37 0.52 3.52
N SER A 97 2.36 0.94 2.75
CA SER A 97 1.13 1.53 3.29
C SER A 97 -0.02 0.77 2.65
N LEU A 98 -0.99 0.39 3.46
CA LEU A 98 -2.18 -0.34 3.02
C LEU A 98 -3.42 0.50 3.29
N PHE A 99 -4.33 0.51 2.33
CA PHE A 99 -5.59 1.23 2.45
C PHE A 99 -6.72 0.28 2.11
N ASP A 100 -7.71 0.19 3.01
CA ASP A 100 -8.87 -0.68 2.86
C ASP A 100 -10.12 0.17 3.08
N TYR A 101 -10.89 0.38 2.03
CA TYR A 101 -12.08 1.22 2.07
C TYR A 101 -13.33 0.43 1.72
N HIS A 102 -14.33 0.51 2.60
CA HIS A 102 -15.65 -0.03 2.34
C HIS A 102 -16.59 1.12 1.99
N LEU A 103 -17.36 0.96 0.92
CA LEU A 103 -18.25 2.03 0.44
C LEU A 103 -19.30 2.47 1.45
N GLY A 104 -19.46 1.75 2.56
CA GLY A 104 -20.26 2.20 3.68
C GLY A 104 -19.63 3.33 4.49
N GLY A 105 -18.43 3.76 4.13
CA GLY A 105 -17.76 4.88 4.79
C GLY A 105 -16.65 4.50 5.76
N ARG A 106 -16.33 3.22 5.89
CA ARG A 106 -15.25 2.77 6.78
C ARG A 106 -13.95 2.65 6.01
N ALA A 107 -12.90 3.28 6.51
CA ALA A 107 -11.58 3.19 5.94
C ALA A 107 -10.58 2.77 7.00
N ARG A 108 -9.60 1.94 6.62
CA ARG A 108 -8.50 1.54 7.49
C ARG A 108 -7.20 1.76 6.74
N ILE A 109 -6.23 2.33 7.43
CA ILE A 109 -4.90 2.61 6.86
C ILE A 109 -3.85 2.05 7.80
N ILE A 110 -2.90 1.31 7.22
CA ILE A 110 -1.74 0.82 7.96
C ILE A 110 -0.49 1.29 7.25
N GLU A 111 0.44 1.85 8.00
CA GLU A 111 1.69 2.35 7.48
C GLU A 111 2.87 1.70 8.19
N MET A 112 3.83 1.21 7.40
CA MET A 112 5.04 0.58 7.90
C MET A 112 6.25 1.18 7.19
N GLY A 113 6.78 2.26 7.77
CA GLY A 113 8.00 2.90 7.27
C GLY A 113 7.83 3.94 6.19
N ASN A 114 6.66 4.07 5.60
CA ASN A 114 6.39 5.11 4.61
C ASN A 114 6.11 6.45 5.29
N PRO A 115 6.24 7.58 4.56
CA PRO A 115 5.77 8.86 5.06
C PRO A 115 4.29 8.80 5.43
N ALA A 116 3.90 9.57 6.42
CA ALA A 116 2.53 9.59 6.87
C ALA A 116 1.58 10.08 5.78
N TYR A 117 0.40 9.49 5.72
CA TYR A 117 -0.62 9.96 4.80
C TYR A 117 -1.19 11.30 5.27
N VAL A 118 -1.83 12.01 4.35
CA VAL A 118 -2.53 13.25 4.64
C VAL A 118 -4.01 13.05 4.33
N HIS A 119 -4.86 13.40 5.28
CA HIS A 119 -6.31 13.34 5.12
C HIS A 119 -6.86 14.76 5.03
N LEU A 120 -7.50 15.07 3.92
CA LEU A 120 -8.08 16.39 3.68
C LEU A 120 -9.59 16.29 3.57
N ARG A 121 -10.26 17.27 4.15
CA ARG A 121 -11.70 17.45 3.96
C ARG A 121 -11.90 18.88 3.43
N GLY A 122 -12.28 18.98 2.15
CA GLY A 122 -12.23 20.24 1.47
C GLY A 122 -10.79 20.70 1.37
N THR A 123 -10.48 21.87 1.93
CA THR A 123 -9.11 22.41 1.92
C THR A 123 -8.39 22.25 3.25
N GLU A 124 -9.02 21.56 4.22
CA GLU A 124 -8.46 21.43 5.56
C GLU A 124 -7.92 20.02 5.80
N GLU A 125 -6.79 19.95 6.49
CA GLU A 125 -6.23 18.68 6.92
C GLU A 125 -6.99 18.16 8.13
N VAL A 126 -7.35 16.88 8.09
CA VAL A 126 -8.06 16.21 9.16
C VAL A 126 -7.09 15.34 9.94
N ALA A 127 -7.06 15.52 11.24
CA ALA A 127 -6.19 14.72 12.11
C ALA A 127 -6.69 13.29 12.26
#